data_1407f106af7476fae9d2d6bf2ed7d2e3
#
_entry.id   1407f106af7476fae9d2d6bf2ed7d2e3
#
_cell.length_a   1.000
_cell.length_b   1.000
_cell.length_c   1.000
_cell.angle_alpha   90.00
_cell.angle_beta   90.00
_cell.angle_gamma   90.00
#
_symmetry.space_group_name_H-M   'P 1'
#
loop_
_entity.id
_entity.type
_entity.pdbx_description
1 polymer ?
#
loop_
_entity_poly.entity_id
_entity_poly.type
_entity_poly.pdbx_seq_one_letter_code
_entity_poly.pdbx_strand_id
1 'polypeptide(L)'
;VVFDNSNFKNEYYYTNTNPSHAFTNGTVTKTYGTATPKPHADLKIELIKDLKQQVAEILNETDWYITRKNEVSTAIPSAITTHRDAVRTKQASMETAITNASNTPALETLYTYTEQSDGTVTRPLGELPRFEI
;
A
#
# COMPACT_ATOMS: atom_id res chain seq x y z
N VAL A 1 33.59 -0.45 10.81
CA VAL A 1 32.62 -1.46 10.40
C VAL A 1 31.92 -0.97 9.12
N VAL A 2 31.93 -1.81 8.11
CA VAL A 2 31.21 -1.56 6.84
C VAL A 2 29.97 -2.45 6.81
N PHE A 3 28.84 -1.90 6.37
CA PHE A 3 27.60 -2.65 6.24
C PHE A 3 27.36 -2.98 4.76
N ASP A 4 27.24 -4.27 4.45
CA ASP A 4 26.76 -4.74 3.16
C ASP A 4 25.27 -5.06 3.31
N ASN A 5 24.41 -4.17 2.82
CA ASN A 5 22.97 -4.27 2.89
C ASN A 5 22.36 -4.80 1.58
N SER A 6 23.16 -5.38 0.68
CA SER A 6 22.69 -5.87 -0.62
C SER A 6 21.56 -6.92 -0.50
N ASN A 7 21.58 -7.73 0.56
CA ASN A 7 20.58 -8.76 0.83
C ASN A 7 19.46 -8.27 1.76
N PHE A 8 19.58 -7.07 2.31
CA PHE A 8 18.57 -6.51 3.19
C PHE A 8 17.34 -6.07 2.38
N LYS A 9 16.16 -6.54 2.76
CA LYS A 9 14.90 -6.21 2.10
C LYS A 9 13.92 -5.58 3.07
N ASN A 10 12.87 -4.98 2.53
CA ASN A 10 11.82 -4.31 3.31
C ASN A 10 11.22 -5.26 4.35
N GLU A 11 11.34 -4.92 5.62
CA GLU A 11 10.89 -5.75 6.75
C GLU A 11 9.37 -5.94 6.82
N TYR A 12 8.61 -5.13 6.11
CA TYR A 12 7.18 -5.36 5.99
C TYR A 12 6.86 -6.64 5.21
N TYR A 13 7.61 -6.93 4.14
CA TYR A 13 7.38 -8.07 3.26
C TYR A 13 8.29 -9.26 3.52
N TYR A 14 9.45 -9.02 4.13
CA TYR A 14 10.48 -10.04 4.29
C TYR A 14 10.97 -10.12 5.72
N THR A 15 11.44 -11.32 6.09
CA THR A 15 12.26 -11.51 7.29
C THR A 15 13.73 -11.55 6.87
N ASN A 16 14.50 -10.58 7.34
CA ASN A 16 15.92 -10.55 7.07
C ASN A 16 16.63 -11.53 8.00
N THR A 17 17.55 -12.32 7.44
CA THR A 17 18.31 -13.29 8.20
C THR A 17 19.47 -12.63 8.95
N ASN A 18 19.96 -13.29 10.01
CA ASN A 18 21.04 -12.79 10.84
C ASN A 18 22.29 -12.48 10.01
N PRO A 19 22.92 -11.33 10.25
CA PRO A 19 24.11 -10.96 9.53
C PRO A 19 25.32 -11.79 9.98
N SER A 20 26.24 -12.03 9.04
CA SER A 20 27.57 -12.54 9.31
C SER A 20 28.59 -11.41 9.28
N HIS A 21 29.74 -11.64 9.92
CA HIS A 21 30.83 -10.67 9.96
C HIS A 21 32.07 -11.28 9.33
N ALA A 22 32.76 -10.51 8.50
CA ALA A 22 34.04 -10.88 7.91
C ALA A 22 35.05 -9.79 8.17
N PHE A 23 36.29 -10.19 8.52
CA PHE A 23 37.40 -9.27 8.71
C PHE A 23 38.37 -9.45 7.55
N THR A 24 38.57 -8.37 6.77
CA THR A 24 39.46 -8.39 5.61
C THR A 24 40.19 -7.03 5.50
N ASN A 25 41.49 -7.05 5.34
CA ASN A 25 42.31 -5.84 5.16
C ASN A 25 42.02 -4.74 6.19
N GLY A 26 41.92 -5.13 7.47
CA GLY A 26 41.64 -4.18 8.55
C GLY A 26 40.22 -3.68 8.65
N THR A 27 39.30 -4.22 7.85
CA THR A 27 37.87 -3.81 7.80
C THR A 27 36.99 -4.96 8.22
N VAL A 28 36.03 -4.68 9.10
CA VAL A 28 34.94 -5.60 9.44
C VAL A 28 33.74 -5.29 8.54
N THR A 29 33.30 -6.28 7.78
CA THR A 29 32.10 -6.18 6.93
C THR A 29 30.98 -7.01 7.54
N LYS A 30 29.83 -6.37 7.77
CA LYS A 30 28.60 -7.01 8.24
C LYS A 30 27.68 -7.23 7.05
N THR A 31 27.39 -8.49 6.72
CA THR A 31 26.57 -8.88 5.57
C THR A 31 25.35 -9.66 6.03
N TYR A 32 24.16 -9.23 5.61
CA TYR A 32 22.92 -9.99 5.86
C TYR A 32 22.86 -11.23 4.97
N GLY A 33 22.26 -12.30 5.48
CA GLY A 33 21.91 -13.48 4.67
C GLY A 33 20.72 -13.21 3.75
N THR A 34 20.31 -14.22 3.00
CA THR A 34 19.15 -14.13 2.09
C THR A 34 17.87 -13.88 2.89
N ALA A 35 17.12 -12.83 2.53
CA ALA A 35 15.84 -12.50 3.14
C ALA A 35 14.76 -13.52 2.74
N THR A 36 13.91 -13.90 3.69
CA THR A 36 12.80 -14.84 3.49
C THR A 36 11.50 -14.08 3.35
N PRO A 37 10.72 -14.30 2.26
CA PRO A 37 9.40 -13.67 2.12
C PRO A 37 8.47 -14.10 3.25
N LYS A 38 7.73 -13.14 3.82
CA LYS A 38 6.63 -13.44 4.74
C LYS A 38 5.47 -14.12 3.99
N PRO A 39 4.62 -14.92 4.67
CA PRO A 39 3.46 -15.52 4.02
C PRO A 39 2.57 -14.48 3.35
N HIS A 40 2.37 -14.58 2.04
CA HIS A 40 1.61 -13.59 1.28
C HIS A 40 0.12 -13.59 1.64
N ALA A 41 -0.44 -14.72 2.07
CA ALA A 41 -1.82 -14.79 2.53
C ALA A 41 -2.08 -13.88 3.73
N ASP A 42 -1.18 -13.85 4.71
CA ASP A 42 -1.28 -12.99 5.89
C ASP A 42 -1.11 -11.51 5.54
N LEU A 43 -0.17 -11.21 4.66
CA LEU A 43 0.05 -9.84 4.16
C LEU A 43 -1.18 -9.32 3.40
N LYS A 44 -1.84 -10.15 2.60
CA LYS A 44 -3.08 -9.78 1.90
C LYS A 44 -4.19 -9.37 2.88
N ILE A 45 -4.35 -10.10 3.97
CA ILE A 45 -5.35 -9.79 5.00
C ILE A 45 -5.08 -8.41 5.60
N GLU A 46 -3.84 -8.13 5.96
CA GLU A 46 -3.46 -6.83 6.52
C GLU A 46 -3.64 -5.70 5.51
N LEU A 47 -3.19 -5.88 4.28
CA LEU A 47 -3.27 -4.86 3.23
C LEU A 47 -4.71 -4.53 2.86
N ILE A 48 -5.59 -5.52 2.78
CA ILE A 48 -7.02 -5.31 2.52
C ILE A 48 -7.68 -4.61 3.71
N LYS A 49 -7.33 -4.98 4.93
CA LYS A 49 -7.83 -4.31 6.14
C LYS A 49 -7.46 -2.83 6.17
N ASP A 50 -6.20 -2.52 5.87
CA ASP A 50 -5.72 -1.14 5.82
C ASP A 50 -6.41 -0.35 4.69
N LEU A 51 -6.60 -0.97 3.53
CA LEU A 51 -7.34 -0.36 2.42
C LEU A 51 -8.78 -0.02 2.82
N LYS A 52 -9.48 -0.95 3.45
CA LYS A 52 -10.86 -0.73 3.92
C LYS A 52 -10.94 0.40 4.95
N GLN A 53 -9.95 0.50 5.83
CA GLN A 53 -9.88 1.59 6.80
C GLN A 53 -9.68 2.93 6.11
N GLN A 54 -8.76 3.03 5.14
CA GLN A 54 -8.53 4.25 4.37
C GLN A 54 -9.79 4.67 3.59
N VAL A 55 -10.49 3.71 2.98
CA VAL A 55 -11.75 3.97 2.29
C VAL A 55 -12.81 4.50 3.25
N ALA A 56 -12.94 3.89 4.43
CA ALA A 56 -13.89 4.34 5.45
C ALA A 56 -13.61 5.79 5.88
N GLU A 57 -12.34 6.15 6.06
CA GLU A 57 -11.94 7.52 6.41
C GLU A 57 -12.32 8.51 5.30
N ILE A 58 -12.07 8.18 4.04
CA ILE A 58 -12.42 9.03 2.91
C ILE A 58 -13.94 9.18 2.78
N LEU A 59 -14.70 8.10 2.88
CA LEU A 59 -16.16 8.14 2.77
C LEU A 59 -16.80 8.88 3.96
N ASN A 60 -16.20 8.79 5.14
CA ASN A 60 -16.69 9.48 6.33
C ASN A 60 -16.71 11.00 6.16
N GLU A 61 -15.79 11.56 5.40
CA GLU A 61 -15.73 13.01 5.11
C GLU A 61 -17.02 13.53 4.45
N THR A 62 -17.75 12.67 3.75
CA THR A 62 -18.97 13.01 3.01
C THR A 62 -20.23 12.30 3.52
N ASP A 63 -20.16 11.56 4.62
CA ASP A 63 -21.32 10.81 5.15
C ASP A 63 -22.44 11.74 5.65
N TRP A 64 -22.13 12.93 6.07
CA TRP A 64 -23.14 13.91 6.52
C TRP A 64 -24.13 14.31 5.40
N TYR A 65 -23.72 14.24 4.13
CA TYR A 65 -24.63 14.49 3.01
C TYR A 65 -25.73 13.42 2.94
N ILE A 66 -25.40 12.17 3.26
CA ILE A 66 -26.34 11.05 3.26
C ILE A 66 -27.31 11.21 4.44
N THR A 67 -26.80 11.53 5.62
CA THR A 67 -27.61 11.80 6.81
C THR A 67 -28.58 12.94 6.54
N ARG A 68 -28.12 14.06 5.98
CA ARG A 68 -28.96 15.21 5.65
C ARG A 68 -30.08 14.84 4.67
N LYS A 69 -29.77 14.03 3.64
CA LYS A 69 -30.75 13.54 2.69
C LYS A 69 -31.85 12.73 3.39
N ASN A 70 -31.45 11.85 4.30
CA ASN A 70 -32.38 10.99 5.01
C ASN A 70 -33.24 11.76 6.02
N GLU A 71 -32.69 12.75 6.72
CA GLU A 71 -33.40 13.50 7.75
C GLU A 71 -34.32 14.61 7.18
N VAL A 72 -33.82 15.35 6.20
CA VAL A 72 -34.50 16.56 5.68
C VAL A 72 -34.72 16.55 4.17
N SER A 73 -34.51 15.42 3.52
CA SER A 73 -34.75 15.22 2.07
C SER A 73 -33.95 16.14 1.15
N THR A 74 -32.83 16.71 1.63
CA THR A 74 -31.94 17.53 0.79
C THR A 74 -31.12 16.60 -0.13
N ALA A 75 -31.20 16.83 -1.45
CA ALA A 75 -30.47 16.02 -2.42
C ALA A 75 -28.97 16.07 -2.20
N ILE A 76 -28.31 14.93 -2.43
CA ILE A 76 -26.85 14.83 -2.41
C ILE A 76 -26.31 15.48 -3.70
N PRO A 77 -25.36 16.44 -3.63
CA PRO A 77 -24.74 17.00 -4.82
C PRO A 77 -24.12 15.89 -5.69
N SER A 78 -24.29 16.00 -7.01
CA SER A 78 -23.77 14.98 -7.94
C SER A 78 -22.26 14.76 -7.84
N ALA A 79 -21.49 15.81 -7.55
CA ALA A 79 -20.05 15.69 -7.34
C ALA A 79 -19.70 14.76 -6.16
N ILE A 80 -20.48 14.80 -5.09
CA ILE A 80 -20.30 13.92 -3.93
C ILE A 80 -20.63 12.47 -4.30
N THR A 81 -21.73 12.25 -5.01
CA THR A 81 -22.08 10.89 -5.48
C THR A 81 -21.00 10.33 -6.39
N THR A 82 -20.55 11.11 -7.36
CA THR A 82 -19.47 10.70 -8.29
C THR A 82 -18.19 10.37 -7.55
N HIS A 83 -17.79 11.19 -6.59
CA HIS A 83 -16.59 10.93 -5.77
C HIS A 83 -16.73 9.62 -4.98
N ARG A 84 -17.85 9.42 -4.29
CA ARG A 84 -18.09 8.21 -3.48
C ARG A 84 -18.08 6.95 -4.35
N ASP A 85 -18.66 7.01 -5.53
CA ASP A 85 -18.66 5.90 -6.49
C ASP A 85 -17.24 5.61 -7.01
N ALA A 86 -16.46 6.65 -7.29
CA ALA A 86 -15.06 6.51 -7.70
C ALA A 86 -14.22 5.85 -6.62
N VAL A 87 -14.42 6.22 -5.34
CA VAL A 87 -13.73 5.60 -4.21
C VAL A 87 -14.05 4.10 -4.12
N ARG A 88 -15.33 3.72 -4.22
CA ARG A 88 -15.75 2.32 -4.17
C ARG A 88 -15.23 1.51 -5.35
N THR A 89 -15.27 2.08 -6.55
CA THR A 89 -14.73 1.44 -7.76
C THR A 89 -13.24 1.21 -7.62
N LYS A 90 -12.51 2.21 -7.14
CA LYS A 90 -11.07 2.07 -6.91
C LYS A 90 -10.76 1.06 -5.83
N GLN A 91 -11.50 1.05 -4.73
CA GLN A 91 -11.37 0.02 -3.69
C GLN A 91 -11.50 -1.39 -4.28
N ALA A 92 -12.54 -1.64 -5.07
CA ALA A 92 -12.77 -2.96 -5.66
C ALA A 92 -11.61 -3.39 -6.56
N SER A 93 -11.07 -2.48 -7.38
CA SER A 93 -9.91 -2.79 -8.24
C SER A 93 -8.64 -3.06 -7.43
N MET A 94 -8.41 -2.31 -6.36
CA MET A 94 -7.26 -2.50 -5.48
C MET A 94 -7.35 -3.83 -4.71
N GLU A 95 -8.51 -4.18 -4.18
CA GLU A 95 -8.73 -5.47 -3.52
C GLU A 95 -8.50 -6.64 -4.48
N THR A 96 -8.96 -6.51 -5.72
CA THR A 96 -8.72 -7.52 -6.76
C THR A 96 -7.23 -7.67 -7.07
N ALA A 97 -6.51 -6.57 -7.21
CA ALA A 97 -5.07 -6.61 -7.47
C ALA A 97 -4.29 -7.29 -6.32
N ILE A 98 -4.64 -6.96 -5.07
CA ILE A 98 -4.02 -7.59 -3.88
C ILE A 98 -4.35 -9.08 -3.84
N THR A 99 -5.61 -9.45 -4.05
CA THR A 99 -6.06 -10.85 -4.02
C THR A 99 -5.39 -11.70 -5.10
N ASN A 100 -5.18 -11.13 -6.28
CA ASN A 100 -4.58 -11.83 -7.42
C ASN A 100 -3.04 -11.88 -7.38
N ALA A 101 -2.39 -11.17 -6.48
CA ALA A 101 -0.94 -11.26 -6.33
C ALA A 101 -0.53 -12.68 -5.96
N SER A 102 0.35 -13.28 -6.74
CA SER A 102 0.71 -14.71 -6.62
C SER A 102 1.71 -15.01 -5.51
N ASN A 103 2.42 -14.00 -5.03
CA ASN A 103 3.46 -14.16 -4.01
C ASN A 103 3.77 -12.81 -3.32
N THR A 104 4.64 -12.84 -2.34
CA THR A 104 5.07 -11.64 -1.60
C THR A 104 5.79 -10.62 -2.47
N PRO A 105 6.73 -10.97 -3.36
CA PRO A 105 7.32 -10.00 -4.28
C PRO A 105 6.30 -9.28 -5.17
N ALA A 106 5.25 -9.97 -5.61
CA ALA A 106 4.18 -9.36 -6.39
C ALA A 106 3.38 -8.33 -5.56
N LEU A 107 3.13 -8.61 -4.28
CA LEU A 107 2.52 -7.64 -3.37
C LEU A 107 3.40 -6.40 -3.18
N GLU A 108 4.69 -6.60 -2.95
CA GLU A 108 5.65 -5.50 -2.83
C GLU A 108 5.64 -4.62 -4.07
N THR A 109 5.62 -5.22 -5.26
CA THR A 109 5.58 -4.49 -6.53
C THR A 109 4.34 -3.59 -6.64
N LEU A 110 3.16 -4.05 -6.21
CA LEU A 110 1.94 -3.24 -6.22
C LEU A 110 2.08 -1.93 -5.42
N TYR A 111 2.86 -1.95 -4.36
CA TYR A 111 3.05 -0.82 -3.45
C TYR A 111 4.31 -0.01 -3.73
N THR A 112 5.16 -0.45 -4.66
CA THR A 112 6.42 0.22 -4.97
C THR A 112 6.20 1.41 -5.89
N TYR A 113 6.55 2.60 -5.42
CA TYR A 113 6.49 3.81 -6.22
C TYR A 113 7.67 3.90 -7.17
N THR A 114 7.40 4.29 -8.41
CA THR A 114 8.42 4.56 -9.43
C THR A 114 8.24 5.96 -10.01
N GLU A 115 9.36 6.63 -10.27
CA GLU A 115 9.34 7.95 -10.90
C GLU A 115 9.04 7.82 -12.39
N GLN A 116 8.11 8.66 -12.87
CA GLN A 116 7.74 8.74 -14.27
C GLN A 116 8.55 9.81 -14.99
N SER A 117 8.51 9.81 -16.32
CA SER A 117 9.25 10.77 -17.15
C SER A 117 8.84 12.23 -16.93
N ASP A 118 7.64 12.48 -16.41
CA ASP A 118 7.13 13.82 -16.09
C ASP A 118 7.46 14.28 -14.65
N GLY A 119 8.22 13.48 -13.90
CA GLY A 119 8.61 13.75 -12.51
C GLY A 119 7.61 13.31 -11.47
N THR A 120 6.45 12.77 -11.87
CA THR A 120 5.48 12.19 -10.92
C THR A 120 5.93 10.81 -10.43
N VAL A 121 5.43 10.41 -9.26
CA VAL A 121 5.73 9.11 -8.66
C VAL A 121 4.43 8.31 -8.60
N THR A 122 4.42 7.12 -9.20
CA THR A 122 3.23 6.24 -9.25
C THR A 122 3.57 4.82 -8.85
N ARG A 123 2.56 4.06 -8.45
CA ARG A 123 2.67 2.63 -8.16
C ARG A 123 1.60 1.85 -8.93
N PRO A 124 1.81 0.55 -9.21
CA PRO A 124 0.84 -0.27 -9.94
C PRO A 124 -0.55 -0.34 -9.27
N LEU A 125 -0.61 -0.36 -7.94
CA LEU A 125 -1.87 -0.36 -7.21
C LEU A 125 -2.67 0.93 -7.43
N GLY A 126 -1.99 2.05 -7.67
CA GLY A 126 -2.60 3.37 -7.80
C GLY A 126 -2.97 3.99 -6.45
N GLU A 127 -3.79 5.02 -6.47
CA GLU A 127 -4.22 5.79 -5.30
C GLU A 127 -5.73 5.85 -5.20
N LEU A 128 -6.24 5.94 -3.97
CA LEU A 128 -7.64 6.23 -3.72
C LEU A 128 -7.94 7.68 -4.10
N PRO A 129 -9.10 7.94 -4.77
CA PRO A 129 -9.49 9.31 -5.09
C PRO A 129 -9.69 10.14 -3.81
N ARG A 130 -9.25 11.39 -3.85
CA ARG A 130 -9.52 12.38 -2.80
C ARG A 130 -10.53 13.39 -3.33
N PHE A 131 -11.41 13.85 -2.44
CA PHE A 131 -12.33 14.92 -2.79
C PHE A 131 -11.64 16.25 -2.50
N GLU A 132 -11.43 17.01 -3.56
CA GLU A 132 -10.88 18.37 -3.46
C GLU A 132 -12.03 19.36 -3.57
N ILE A 133 -12.14 20.21 -2.59
CA ILE A 133 -13.12 21.27 -2.53
C ILE A 133 -12.56 22.54 -3.20
#